data_4057ca86df52bb6d3854febfb7532898
#
_entry.id   4057ca86df52bb6d3854febfb7532898
#
_cell.length_a   1.000
_cell.length_b   1.000
_cell.length_c   1.000
_cell.angle_alpha   90.00
_cell.angle_beta   90.00
_cell.angle_gamma   90.00
#
_symmetry.space_group_name_H-M   'P 1'
#
loop_
_entity.id
_entity.type
_entity.pdbx_description
1 polymer ?
#
loop_
_entity_poly.entity_id
_entity_poly.type
_entity_poly.pdbx_seq_one_letter_code
_entity_poly.pdbx_strand_id
1 'polypeptide(L)'
;MDSAGFEGSREDSPMPKLTRRDAGLILVAAGLLAPYSVAADGKPLAIKGYDPVAYFNMGTPTRGLPEFELEWDEHRYHFVSAEHRELFKADPVRYAPQFGDYCAMALAMGERDEANPENWLISDGKLYIFGKPAPMGPALFQQDLAANVAKANQNRPLIQAR
;
A
#
# COMPACT_ATOMS: atom_id res chain seq x y z
N MET A 1 -72.75 -29.68 20.20
CA MET A 1 -72.81 -29.87 18.74
C MET A 1 -71.55 -29.28 18.17
N ASP A 2 -70.59 -29.93 17.63
CA ASP A 2 -70.24 -31.37 17.51
C ASP A 2 -68.71 -31.37 17.41
N SER A 3 -68.17 -32.34 18.09
CA SER A 3 -66.79 -32.74 18.03
C SER A 3 -66.43 -33.29 16.64
N ALA A 4 -65.25 -32.96 16.13
CA ALA A 4 -64.58 -33.89 15.23
C ALA A 4 -63.08 -33.77 15.45
N GLY A 5 -62.53 -34.76 16.13
CA GLY A 5 -61.13 -35.05 16.23
C GLY A 5 -60.56 -35.48 14.89
N PHE A 6 -59.30 -35.10 14.69
CA PHE A 6 -58.45 -35.71 13.67
C PHE A 6 -57.24 -36.31 14.37
N GLU A 7 -57.34 -37.61 14.61
CA GLU A 7 -56.18 -38.48 14.89
C GLU A 7 -55.41 -38.69 13.59
N GLY A 8 -54.23 -38.15 13.50
CA GLY A 8 -53.29 -38.39 12.42
C GLY A 8 -52.12 -39.24 12.93
N SER A 9 -52.13 -40.47 12.52
CA SER A 9 -51.18 -41.54 12.83
C SER A 9 -49.72 -41.12 12.62
N ARG A 10 -48.88 -41.34 13.64
CA ARG A 10 -47.42 -41.36 13.49
C ARG A 10 -47.02 -42.61 12.78
N GLU A 11 -46.59 -42.49 11.53
CA GLU A 11 -45.85 -43.53 10.85
C GLU A 11 -44.42 -43.58 11.36
N ASP A 12 -44.17 -44.63 12.10
CA ASP A 12 -42.86 -45.00 12.62
C ASP A 12 -42.07 -45.63 11.46
N SER A 13 -41.27 -44.86 10.77
CA SER A 13 -40.36 -45.38 9.74
C SER A 13 -39.07 -45.88 10.43
N PRO A 14 -38.72 -47.17 10.28
CA PRO A 14 -37.53 -47.73 10.90
C PRO A 14 -36.26 -47.17 10.24
N MET A 15 -35.36 -46.65 11.07
CA MET A 15 -34.01 -46.27 10.70
C MET A 15 -33.27 -47.47 10.06
N PRO A 16 -32.57 -47.28 8.94
CA PRO A 16 -31.72 -48.34 8.39
C PRO A 16 -30.52 -48.56 9.30
N LYS A 17 -30.33 -49.81 9.74
CA LYS A 17 -29.17 -50.24 10.49
C LYS A 17 -27.96 -50.25 9.55
N LEU A 18 -27.01 -49.31 9.77
CA LEU A 18 -25.72 -49.30 9.07
C LEU A 18 -24.92 -50.53 9.51
N THR A 19 -24.67 -51.43 8.56
CA THR A 19 -23.76 -52.56 8.73
C THR A 19 -22.32 -52.11 8.58
N ARG A 20 -21.41 -52.68 9.40
CA ARG A 20 -19.98 -52.38 9.45
C ARG A 20 -19.17 -52.68 8.17
N ARG A 21 -19.83 -52.81 7.03
CA ARG A 21 -19.13 -53.16 5.77
C ARG A 21 -19.13 -52.08 4.70
N ASP A 22 -19.74 -50.93 4.96
CA ASP A 22 -19.71 -49.78 4.03
C ASP A 22 -18.72 -48.70 4.48
N ALA A 23 -17.54 -49.15 4.92
CA ALA A 23 -16.40 -48.24 5.08
C ALA A 23 -15.82 -47.96 3.68
N GLY A 24 -16.64 -47.32 2.84
CA GLY A 24 -16.18 -46.67 1.63
C GLY A 24 -15.28 -45.53 2.02
N LEU A 25 -14.04 -45.58 1.57
CA LEU A 25 -13.04 -44.50 1.70
C LEU A 25 -13.64 -43.20 1.21
N ILE A 26 -14.05 -42.33 2.14
CA ILE A 26 -14.21 -40.89 1.86
C ILE A 26 -12.80 -40.33 1.86
N LEU A 27 -12.18 -40.28 0.68
CA LEU A 27 -11.02 -39.44 0.43
C LEU A 27 -11.49 -38.00 0.60
N VAL A 28 -11.40 -37.50 1.83
CA VAL A 28 -11.38 -36.06 2.07
C VAL A 28 -10.09 -35.57 1.45
N ALA A 29 -10.18 -35.10 0.22
CA ALA A 29 -9.14 -34.25 -0.36
C ALA A 29 -9.08 -32.99 0.53
N ALA A 30 -8.27 -33.08 1.58
CA ALA A 30 -7.79 -31.89 2.26
C ALA A 30 -6.99 -31.13 1.23
N GLY A 31 -7.67 -30.25 0.52
CA GLY A 31 -7.03 -29.22 -0.28
C GLY A 31 -6.12 -28.46 0.68
N LEU A 32 -4.84 -28.75 0.63
CA LEU A 32 -3.81 -27.89 1.17
C LEU A 32 -3.98 -26.54 0.45
N LEU A 33 -4.77 -25.66 1.08
CA LEU A 33 -4.63 -24.22 0.85
C LEU A 33 -3.23 -23.88 1.37
N ALA A 34 -2.23 -24.13 0.54
CA ALA A 34 -0.94 -23.51 0.73
C ALA A 34 -1.20 -22.01 0.87
N PRO A 35 -0.67 -21.35 1.90
CA PRO A 35 -0.73 -19.90 1.91
C PRO A 35 -0.07 -19.47 0.59
N TYR A 36 -0.82 -18.79 -0.23
CA TYR A 36 -0.30 -18.12 -1.41
C TYR A 36 0.65 -17.04 -0.86
N SER A 37 1.90 -17.44 -0.59
CA SER A 37 2.98 -16.48 -0.46
C SER A 37 3.09 -15.85 -1.83
N VAL A 38 2.43 -14.73 -2.00
CA VAL A 38 2.79 -13.79 -3.06
C VAL A 38 4.22 -13.41 -2.72
N ALA A 39 5.16 -14.08 -3.36
CA ALA A 39 6.53 -13.62 -3.39
C ALA A 39 6.44 -12.18 -3.89
N ALA A 40 6.96 -11.25 -3.10
CA ALA A 40 7.04 -9.86 -3.48
C ALA A 40 8.17 -9.70 -4.52
N ASP A 41 7.98 -10.32 -5.70
CA ASP A 41 8.87 -10.19 -6.86
C ASP A 41 8.60 -8.89 -7.63
N GLY A 42 7.89 -7.94 -7.02
CA GLY A 42 7.60 -6.63 -7.59
C GLY A 42 8.49 -5.54 -7.01
N LYS A 43 8.63 -4.44 -7.75
CA LYS A 43 9.27 -3.21 -7.26
C LYS A 43 8.63 -2.76 -5.94
N PRO A 44 9.39 -2.14 -5.02
CA PRO A 44 8.83 -1.63 -3.77
C PRO A 44 7.77 -0.57 -4.03
N LEU A 45 6.79 -0.48 -3.12
CA LEU A 45 5.75 0.53 -3.16
C LEU A 45 6.30 1.87 -2.68
N ALA A 46 6.31 2.88 -3.56
CA ALA A 46 6.79 4.22 -3.26
C ALA A 46 5.92 4.91 -2.22
N ILE A 47 6.58 5.74 -1.39
CA ILE A 47 5.91 6.61 -0.40
C ILE A 47 4.76 5.94 0.36
N LYS A 48 4.97 4.67 0.71
CA LYS A 48 3.99 3.85 1.47
C LYS A 48 2.58 3.83 0.85
N GLY A 49 2.49 4.00 -0.48
CA GLY A 49 1.23 3.99 -1.24
C GLY A 49 0.46 5.30 -1.22
N TYR A 50 1.07 6.41 -0.83
CA TYR A 50 0.48 7.73 -1.02
C TYR A 50 0.60 8.17 -2.49
N ASP A 51 -0.37 8.95 -2.94
CA ASP A 51 -0.43 9.47 -4.30
C ASP A 51 0.47 10.71 -4.44
N PRO A 52 1.55 10.65 -5.25
CA PRO A 52 2.46 11.78 -5.40
C PRO A 52 1.81 12.99 -6.09
N VAL A 53 0.79 12.80 -6.91
CA VAL A 53 0.06 13.89 -7.58
C VAL A 53 -0.85 14.63 -6.60
N ALA A 54 -1.38 13.95 -5.59
CA ALA A 54 -2.28 14.54 -4.61
C ALA A 54 -1.64 15.70 -3.83
N TYR A 55 -0.33 15.64 -3.57
CA TYR A 55 0.37 16.74 -2.90
C TYR A 55 0.30 18.06 -3.71
N PHE A 56 0.32 17.98 -5.04
CA PHE A 56 0.27 19.14 -5.93
C PHE A 56 -1.16 19.60 -6.19
N ASN A 57 -2.06 18.66 -6.46
CA ASN A 57 -3.40 18.99 -6.92
C ASN A 57 -4.39 19.18 -5.77
N MET A 58 -4.21 18.46 -4.67
CA MET A 58 -5.12 18.47 -3.52
C MET A 58 -4.51 19.19 -2.30
N GLY A 59 -3.20 19.44 -2.29
CA GLY A 59 -2.49 20.06 -1.17
C GLY A 59 -2.50 19.22 0.11
N THR A 60 -2.70 17.91 -0.01
CA THR A 60 -2.79 17.00 1.14
C THR A 60 -2.26 15.62 0.79
N PRO A 61 -1.55 14.95 1.71
CA PRO A 61 -1.16 13.56 1.57
C PRO A 61 -2.41 12.69 1.50
N THR A 62 -2.56 11.95 0.41
CA THR A 62 -3.73 11.08 0.21
C THR A 62 -3.27 9.71 -0.24
N ARG A 63 -3.83 8.64 0.34
CA ARG A 63 -3.48 7.28 -0.07
C ARG A 63 -4.08 6.98 -1.44
N GLY A 64 -3.23 6.45 -2.32
CA GLY A 64 -3.68 5.88 -3.59
C GLY A 64 -4.31 4.50 -3.42
N LEU A 65 -4.92 4.03 -4.48
CA LEU A 65 -5.60 2.75 -4.58
C LEU A 65 -4.78 1.81 -5.48
N PRO A 66 -4.65 0.51 -5.15
CA PRO A 66 -3.90 -0.45 -5.96
C PRO A 66 -4.43 -0.61 -7.39
N GLU A 67 -5.72 -0.35 -7.62
CA GLU A 67 -6.34 -0.39 -8.95
C GLU A 67 -5.83 0.70 -9.90
N PHE A 68 -5.27 1.79 -9.35
CA PHE A 68 -4.62 2.85 -10.12
C PHE A 68 -3.12 2.83 -9.87
N GLU A 69 -2.47 1.71 -10.19
CA GLU A 69 -1.03 1.54 -10.04
C GLU A 69 -0.29 1.89 -11.33
N LEU A 70 0.94 2.40 -11.18
CA LEU A 70 1.91 2.57 -12.26
C LEU A 70 3.31 2.25 -11.74
N GLU A 71 4.05 1.47 -12.51
CA GLU A 71 5.48 1.30 -12.29
C GLU A 71 6.26 2.42 -12.98
N TRP A 72 7.17 3.04 -12.24
CA TRP A 72 8.11 3.99 -12.77
C TRP A 72 9.43 3.91 -12.00
N ASP A 73 10.55 3.95 -12.74
CA ASP A 73 11.88 3.76 -12.18
C ASP A 73 11.96 2.46 -11.37
N GLU A 74 12.45 2.49 -10.16
CA GLU A 74 12.62 1.32 -9.27
C GLU A 74 11.39 1.06 -8.37
N HIS A 75 10.27 1.76 -8.58
CA HIS A 75 9.11 1.74 -7.66
C HIS A 75 7.78 1.51 -8.37
N ARG A 76 6.78 1.09 -7.58
CA ARG A 76 5.36 1.13 -7.93
C ARG A 76 4.71 2.30 -7.20
N TYR A 77 3.87 3.02 -7.89
CA TYR A 77 3.12 4.16 -7.36
C TYR A 77 1.63 3.88 -7.38
N HIS A 78 0.91 4.26 -6.34
CA HIS A 78 -0.53 4.22 -6.27
C HIS A 78 -1.12 5.62 -6.41
N PHE A 79 -2.27 5.73 -7.07
CA PHE A 79 -2.95 7.00 -7.30
C PHE A 79 -4.40 6.93 -6.81
N VAL A 80 -4.99 8.08 -6.49
CA VAL A 80 -6.39 8.16 -6.06
C VAL A 80 -7.35 7.95 -7.23
N SER A 81 -6.88 8.15 -8.48
CA SER A 81 -7.70 8.03 -9.69
C SER A 81 -6.86 7.71 -10.92
N ALA A 82 -7.53 7.27 -11.98
CA ALA A 82 -6.92 7.11 -13.29
C ALA A 82 -6.35 8.43 -13.83
N GLU A 83 -7.01 9.57 -13.55
CA GLU A 83 -6.53 10.89 -13.95
C GLU A 83 -5.18 11.22 -13.33
N HIS A 84 -5.02 11.04 -12.01
CA HIS A 84 -3.74 11.26 -11.32
C HIS A 84 -2.64 10.34 -11.87
N ARG A 85 -2.96 9.08 -12.15
CA ARG A 85 -2.03 8.15 -12.79
C ARG A 85 -1.55 8.65 -14.15
N GLU A 86 -2.45 9.15 -15.00
CA GLU A 86 -2.07 9.70 -16.32
C GLU A 86 -1.28 11.01 -16.20
N LEU A 87 -1.58 11.88 -15.23
CA LEU A 87 -0.77 13.07 -14.93
C LEU A 87 0.66 12.69 -14.51
N PHE A 88 0.80 11.72 -13.62
CA PHE A 88 2.12 11.22 -13.22
C PHE A 88 2.86 10.61 -14.41
N LYS A 89 2.20 9.79 -15.23
CA LYS A 89 2.78 9.17 -16.41
C LYS A 89 3.29 10.18 -17.44
N ALA A 90 2.61 11.32 -17.57
CA ALA A 90 3.00 12.39 -18.47
C ALA A 90 4.27 13.13 -17.99
N ASP A 91 4.45 13.32 -16.69
CA ASP A 91 5.62 14.01 -16.12
C ASP A 91 5.99 13.44 -14.72
N PRO A 92 6.56 12.23 -14.68
CA PRO A 92 6.88 11.58 -13.42
C PRO A 92 7.97 12.33 -12.63
N VAL A 93 8.90 13.00 -13.31
CA VAL A 93 10.00 13.76 -12.67
C VAL A 93 9.46 14.94 -11.85
N ARG A 94 8.36 15.52 -12.28
CA ARG A 94 7.67 16.60 -11.56
C ARG A 94 7.05 16.11 -10.25
N TYR A 95 6.34 14.98 -10.30
CA TYR A 95 5.50 14.52 -9.21
C TYR A 95 6.23 13.61 -8.22
N ALA A 96 7.21 12.83 -8.68
CA ALA A 96 7.95 11.93 -7.80
C ALA A 96 8.72 12.70 -6.72
N PRO A 97 8.78 12.16 -5.48
CA PRO A 97 9.61 12.74 -4.43
C PRO A 97 11.07 12.81 -4.85
N GLN A 98 11.74 13.92 -4.58
CA GLN A 98 13.11 14.17 -5.03
C GLN A 98 14.14 13.17 -4.50
N PHE A 99 13.86 12.56 -3.35
CA PHE A 99 14.74 11.58 -2.70
C PHE A 99 14.02 10.25 -2.41
N GLY A 100 13.00 9.89 -3.22
CA GLY A 100 12.23 8.66 -3.05
C GLY A 100 11.60 8.58 -1.67
N ASP A 101 11.75 7.45 -0.99
CA ASP A 101 11.16 7.17 0.33
C ASP A 101 11.99 7.69 1.51
N TYR A 102 13.01 8.53 1.24
CA TYR A 102 13.94 8.97 2.26
C TYR A 102 13.73 10.42 2.68
N CYS A 103 14.06 10.68 3.95
CA CYS A 103 13.98 12.00 4.55
C CYS A 103 14.96 12.97 3.90
N ALA A 104 14.45 14.02 3.22
CA ALA A 104 15.27 15.02 2.55
C ALA A 104 16.23 15.73 3.50
N MET A 105 15.80 16.03 4.75
CA MET A 105 16.65 16.67 5.74
C MET A 105 17.74 15.75 6.28
N ALA A 106 17.42 14.48 6.55
CA ALA A 106 18.41 13.48 6.95
C ALA A 106 19.52 13.34 5.90
N LEU A 107 19.13 13.26 4.62
CA LEU A 107 20.12 13.22 3.54
C LEU A 107 20.98 14.49 3.50
N ALA A 108 20.40 15.67 3.71
CA ALA A 108 21.19 16.90 3.79
C ALA A 108 22.21 16.88 4.95
N MET A 109 21.94 16.12 6.01
CA MET A 109 22.83 15.90 7.16
C MET A 109 23.83 14.76 6.95
N GLY A 110 23.75 14.02 5.83
CA GLY A 110 24.59 12.85 5.56
C GLY A 110 24.07 11.56 6.20
N GLU A 111 22.81 11.54 6.56
CA GLU A 111 22.15 10.40 7.18
C GLU A 111 21.13 9.75 6.23
N ARG A 112 20.92 8.45 6.39
CA ARG A 112 19.86 7.71 5.71
C ARG A 112 18.74 7.39 6.70
N ASP A 113 17.59 8.04 6.53
CA ASP A 113 16.40 7.82 7.35
C ASP A 113 15.16 7.76 6.48
N GLU A 114 14.18 6.93 6.86
CA GLU A 114 12.92 6.83 6.14
C GLU A 114 12.06 8.08 6.33
N ALA A 115 11.32 8.42 5.27
CA ALA A 115 10.35 9.49 5.34
C ALA A 115 8.98 9.01 5.82
N ASN A 116 8.24 9.93 6.46
CA ASN A 116 6.82 9.83 6.66
C ASN A 116 6.12 10.70 5.60
N PRO A 117 5.32 10.12 4.71
CA PRO A 117 4.64 10.85 3.64
C PRO A 117 3.74 12.00 4.11
N GLU A 118 3.33 12.00 5.36
CA GLU A 118 2.55 13.09 5.95
C GLU A 118 3.39 14.34 6.30
N ASN A 119 4.70 14.21 6.30
CA ASN A 119 5.64 15.32 6.54
C ASN A 119 6.28 15.73 5.20
N TRP A 120 5.74 16.70 4.54
CA TRP A 120 6.09 17.06 3.18
C TRP A 120 6.26 18.55 2.96
N LEU A 121 6.85 18.88 1.82
CA LEU A 121 7.05 20.24 1.33
C LEU A 121 7.06 20.20 -0.20
N ILE A 122 6.32 21.12 -0.83
CA ILE A 122 6.55 21.47 -2.23
C ILE A 122 7.29 22.81 -2.26
N SER A 123 8.45 22.83 -2.90
CA SER A 123 9.22 24.03 -3.15
C SER A 123 9.83 23.96 -4.54
N ASP A 124 9.77 25.07 -5.28
CA ASP A 124 10.23 25.17 -6.67
C ASP A 124 9.64 24.08 -7.58
N GLY A 125 8.36 23.73 -7.35
CA GLY A 125 7.64 22.72 -8.11
C GLY A 125 8.12 21.28 -7.88
N LYS A 126 8.86 21.02 -6.79
CA LYS A 126 9.42 19.71 -6.42
C LYS A 126 8.87 19.25 -5.08
N LEU A 127 8.60 17.95 -4.97
CA LEU A 127 8.13 17.31 -3.76
C LEU A 127 9.31 16.80 -2.92
N TYR A 128 9.33 17.17 -1.66
CA TYR A 128 10.25 16.67 -0.63
C TYR A 128 9.44 16.05 0.49
N ILE A 129 9.89 14.92 1.01
CA ILE A 129 9.27 14.24 2.16
C ILE A 129 10.29 14.09 3.29
N PHE A 130 9.80 14.02 4.53
CA PHE A 130 10.64 14.09 5.73
C PHE A 130 10.25 13.04 6.76
N GLY A 131 11.22 12.56 7.55
CA GLY A 131 10.95 11.65 8.66
C GLY A 131 10.28 12.35 9.86
N LYS A 132 10.57 13.63 10.06
CA LYS A 132 10.06 14.46 11.17
C LYS A 132 9.13 15.56 10.67
N PRO A 133 8.07 15.90 11.43
CA PRO A 133 7.22 17.06 11.12
C PRO A 133 7.96 18.38 11.32
N ALA A 134 7.32 19.50 10.95
CA ALA A 134 7.84 20.82 11.29
C ALA A 134 8.00 20.98 12.83
N PRO A 135 8.99 21.70 13.34
CA PRO A 135 10.00 22.43 12.55
C PRO A 135 11.23 21.61 12.13
N MET A 136 11.35 20.35 12.55
CA MET A 136 12.58 19.56 12.35
C MET A 136 12.71 18.95 10.96
N GLY A 137 11.67 18.94 10.17
CA GLY A 137 11.65 18.47 8.79
C GLY A 137 11.53 19.65 7.82
N PRO A 138 10.31 19.94 7.33
CA PRO A 138 10.09 20.93 6.28
C PRO A 138 10.64 22.32 6.61
N ALA A 139 10.39 22.84 7.83
CA ALA A 139 10.79 24.20 8.19
C ALA A 139 12.32 24.35 8.27
N LEU A 140 13.02 23.38 8.85
CA LEU A 140 14.48 23.40 8.90
C LEU A 140 15.09 23.29 7.49
N PHE A 141 14.51 22.45 6.63
CA PHE A 141 14.97 22.31 5.25
C PHE A 141 14.82 23.59 4.44
N GLN A 142 13.74 24.36 4.67
CA GLN A 142 13.48 25.63 4.01
C GLN A 142 14.39 26.79 4.46
N GLN A 143 14.99 26.73 5.66
CA GLN A 143 15.86 27.82 6.16
C GLN A 143 17.04 28.10 5.23
N ASP A 144 17.57 27.06 4.58
CA ASP A 144 18.56 27.17 3.53
C ASP A 144 18.30 26.10 2.46
N LEU A 145 17.21 26.30 1.73
CA LEU A 145 16.72 25.31 0.76
C LEU A 145 17.80 24.92 -0.24
N ALA A 146 18.49 25.90 -0.83
CA ALA A 146 19.47 25.64 -1.87
C ALA A 146 20.65 24.82 -1.36
N ALA A 147 21.20 25.16 -0.19
CA ALA A 147 22.28 24.40 0.41
C ALA A 147 21.84 23.03 0.86
N ASN A 148 20.64 22.89 1.45
CA ASN A 148 20.13 21.60 1.90
C ASN A 148 19.85 20.67 0.72
N VAL A 149 19.29 21.18 -0.38
CA VAL A 149 19.09 20.40 -1.61
C VAL A 149 20.44 19.97 -2.21
N ALA A 150 21.44 20.86 -2.25
CA ALA A 150 22.78 20.54 -2.73
C ALA A 150 23.44 19.42 -1.91
N LYS A 151 23.40 19.55 -0.57
CA LYS A 151 23.94 18.52 0.35
C LYS A 151 23.21 17.18 0.22
N ALA A 152 21.88 17.20 0.16
CA ALA A 152 21.09 15.97 -0.03
C ALA A 152 21.43 15.29 -1.37
N ASN A 153 21.65 16.05 -2.45
CA ASN A 153 22.09 15.52 -3.73
C ASN A 153 23.51 14.92 -3.67
N GLN A 154 24.44 15.53 -2.93
CA GLN A 154 25.78 14.97 -2.70
C GLN A 154 25.70 13.62 -1.97
N ASN A 155 24.74 13.46 -1.09
CA ASN A 155 24.53 12.27 -0.28
C ASN A 155 23.58 11.22 -0.93
N ARG A 156 23.11 11.42 -2.16
CA ARG A 156 22.30 10.43 -2.91
C ARG A 156 22.90 9.01 -2.91
N PRO A 157 24.23 8.81 -2.98
CA PRO A 157 24.79 7.46 -2.95
C PRO A 157 24.39 6.65 -1.71
N LEU A 158 24.06 7.29 -0.59
CA LEU A 158 23.60 6.61 0.63
C LEU A 158 22.27 5.86 0.44
N ILE A 159 21.43 6.28 -0.52
CA ILE A 159 20.13 5.68 -0.80
C ILE A 159 20.13 4.83 -2.08
N GLN A 160 21.19 4.89 -2.86
CA GLN A 160 21.38 4.08 -4.08
C GLN A 160 22.19 2.81 -3.82
N ALA A 161 22.95 2.74 -2.71
CA ALA A 161 23.68 1.56 -2.31
C ALA A 161 22.70 0.51 -1.76
N ARG A 162 22.48 -0.57 -2.50
CA ARG A 162 21.78 -1.79 -2.08
C ARG A 162 22.76 -2.83 -1.56
#